data_03ee088018f0380a01980a3205eebd06
#
_entry.id   03ee088018f0380a01980a3205eebd06
#
_cell.length_a   1.000
_cell.length_b   1.000
_cell.length_c   1.000
_cell.angle_alpha   90.00
_cell.angle_beta   90.00
_cell.angle_gamma   90.00
#
_symmetry.space_group_name_H-M   'P 1'
#
loop_
_entity.id
_entity.type
_entity.pdbx_description
1 polymer ?
#
loop_
_entity_poly.entity_id
_entity_poly.type
_entity_poly.pdbx_seq_one_letter_code
_entity_poly.pdbx_strand_id
1 'polypeptide(L)'
;MVKSLFLALAFIGFSINTSAQWQQHIDYQMDIQMDVKTFQYQGKQVVVYENHSPDTLRTMFYHLYLNAFQPNSQMDKNMQQVPDMPARFMHNAGTEAEPKYISKLSLLKESEQGFIRLHSLMQNGKAASYKVVGTILQVTLPEPILPQGKATLTMDYTAQIPTMGLRMGRNSSDGVALSLSQWYPRICAYDSQGWHPYQYIFGEFYGDWANFDVKITLDKNYMVAGTGTLQNPDQIGFGYQNIKEVKTRQKTRTWHFKAERVIDFSWAADPAYQHDVVKTKGGVELHFFYKNFPESWKQLQQIMPEVLDFYEAKVGKYPWDHYSFIQAGQGAMEYAMCTFIEGGKDPKTLIRTACHELAHTWFEHIFAIDEQQYPWFDEGFTCFLQLWADAEVVQKDPVANFSDSRRKAFLDYIQDNQEEDPSIRADFFERTRSYFSTAYAKGTMFASHLDYIIGRRAMERTFKRFYKEYAFTHPTPENFVRCAEKESGMQLFWFLNEFMHTNHHIGYCIEKVEAKGDKTLVTLSKKGRIPMPLDLIVIPNG
;
A
#
# COMPACT_ATOMS: atom_id res chain seq x y z
N MET A 1 45.76 -33.50 -55.45
CA MET A 1 45.13 -33.97 -54.20
C MET A 1 45.17 -32.82 -53.21
N VAL A 2 44.05 -32.06 -53.07
CA VAL A 2 43.90 -30.96 -52.12
C VAL A 2 42.97 -31.48 -51.03
N LYS A 3 43.45 -31.58 -49.80
CA LYS A 3 42.67 -31.98 -48.64
C LYS A 3 41.98 -30.70 -48.04
N SER A 4 40.68 -30.68 -48.20
CA SER A 4 39.83 -29.64 -47.51
C SER A 4 39.69 -29.99 -46.04
N LEU A 5 40.15 -29.10 -45.18
CA LEU A 5 39.99 -29.16 -43.72
C LEU A 5 38.68 -28.43 -43.36
N PHE A 6 37.64 -29.17 -42.96
CA PHE A 6 36.42 -28.57 -42.39
C PHE A 6 36.68 -28.24 -40.91
N LEU A 7 36.71 -26.93 -40.59
CA LEU A 7 36.72 -26.43 -39.22
C LEU A 7 35.28 -26.37 -38.73
N ALA A 8 34.89 -27.25 -37.81
CA ALA A 8 33.60 -27.19 -37.13
C ALA A 8 33.71 -26.16 -35.99
N LEU A 9 33.12 -24.97 -36.17
CA LEU A 9 32.88 -24.01 -35.09
C LEU A 9 31.75 -24.53 -34.20
N ALA A 10 32.10 -25.01 -33.01
CA ALA A 10 31.13 -25.26 -31.95
C ALA A 10 30.64 -23.91 -31.40
N PHE A 11 29.44 -23.52 -31.75
CA PHE A 11 28.74 -22.45 -31.06
C PHE A 11 28.37 -22.93 -29.64
N ILE A 12 29.17 -22.54 -28.66
CA ILE A 12 28.78 -22.61 -27.25
C ILE A 12 27.74 -21.50 -27.08
N GLY A 13 26.47 -21.87 -27.14
CA GLY A 13 25.38 -21.01 -26.78
C GLY A 13 25.49 -20.67 -25.29
N PHE A 14 26.03 -19.53 -24.97
CA PHE A 14 25.78 -18.92 -23.65
C PHE A 14 24.28 -18.67 -23.61
N SER A 15 23.53 -19.54 -22.94
CA SER A 15 22.22 -19.21 -22.42
C SER A 15 22.45 -18.09 -21.42
N ILE A 16 22.20 -16.87 -21.86
CA ILE A 16 21.97 -15.78 -20.89
C ILE A 16 20.71 -16.23 -20.14
N ASN A 17 20.92 -16.87 -19.00
CA ASN A 17 19.87 -16.97 -17.99
C ASN A 17 19.52 -15.53 -17.65
N THR A 18 18.48 -14.97 -18.29
CA THR A 18 17.72 -13.90 -17.67
C THR A 18 17.34 -14.49 -16.34
N SER A 19 17.92 -13.97 -15.27
CA SER A 19 17.55 -14.37 -13.92
C SER A 19 16.03 -14.21 -13.84
N ALA A 20 15.33 -15.35 -13.87
CA ALA A 20 13.90 -15.36 -13.61
C ALA A 20 13.77 -14.68 -12.24
N GLN A 21 12.96 -13.64 -12.16
CA GLN A 21 12.72 -12.92 -10.92
C GLN A 21 12.07 -13.94 -9.99
N TRP A 22 12.85 -14.44 -9.01
CA TRP A 22 12.37 -15.41 -8.04
C TRP A 22 11.56 -14.69 -6.96
N GLN A 23 10.66 -15.39 -6.35
CA GLN A 23 9.86 -14.91 -5.25
C GLN A 23 9.81 -15.96 -4.15
N GLN A 24 9.88 -15.52 -2.92
CA GLN A 24 9.75 -16.40 -1.77
C GLN A 24 8.32 -16.95 -1.67
N HIS A 25 8.17 -18.15 -1.09
CA HIS A 25 6.86 -18.67 -0.72
C HIS A 25 6.75 -18.75 0.80
N ILE A 26 5.66 -18.20 1.34
CA ILE A 26 5.46 -18.07 2.78
C ILE A 26 4.03 -18.53 3.13
N ASP A 27 3.92 -19.47 4.07
CA ASP A 27 2.64 -19.86 4.65
C ASP A 27 2.61 -19.46 6.13
N TYR A 28 1.66 -18.62 6.53
CA TYR A 28 1.40 -18.27 7.93
C TYR A 28 0.21 -19.05 8.48
N GLN A 29 0.40 -19.69 9.62
CA GLN A 29 -0.68 -20.21 10.46
C GLN A 29 -0.62 -19.51 11.80
N MET A 30 -1.70 -18.81 12.18
CA MET A 30 -1.75 -18.01 13.40
C MET A 30 -2.98 -18.35 14.24
N ASP A 31 -2.79 -18.47 15.56
CA ASP A 31 -3.86 -18.62 16.55
C ASP A 31 -3.73 -17.49 17.57
N ILE A 32 -4.75 -16.65 17.67
CA ILE A 32 -4.75 -15.42 18.47
C ILE A 32 -5.84 -15.50 19.52
N GLN A 33 -5.45 -15.24 20.78
CA GLN A 33 -6.34 -15.15 21.92
C GLN A 33 -6.35 -13.69 22.41
N MET A 34 -7.39 -12.94 22.03
CA MET A 34 -7.53 -11.51 22.29
C MET A 34 -8.33 -11.22 23.54
N ASP A 35 -7.75 -10.50 24.48
CA ASP A 35 -8.47 -9.89 25.61
C ASP A 35 -8.86 -8.43 25.28
N VAL A 36 -10.14 -8.22 25.01
CA VAL A 36 -10.70 -6.90 24.65
C VAL A 36 -10.76 -5.91 25.80
N LYS A 37 -10.42 -6.33 27.04
CA LYS A 37 -10.38 -5.46 28.23
C LYS A 37 -9.00 -4.88 28.46
N THR A 38 -7.98 -5.71 28.33
CA THR A 38 -6.58 -5.30 28.48
C THR A 38 -5.95 -4.86 27.17
N PHE A 39 -6.62 -5.16 26.03
CA PHE A 39 -6.11 -4.92 24.68
C PHE A 39 -4.77 -5.61 24.39
N GLN A 40 -4.58 -6.75 25.05
CA GLN A 40 -3.47 -7.65 24.83
C GLN A 40 -3.95 -8.95 24.18
N TYR A 41 -3.08 -9.59 23.45
CA TYR A 41 -3.33 -10.91 22.89
C TYR A 41 -2.11 -11.82 23.00
N GLN A 42 -2.40 -13.09 23.14
CA GLN A 42 -1.42 -14.16 23.01
C GLN A 42 -1.48 -14.66 21.57
N GLY A 43 -0.33 -14.69 20.91
CA GLY A 43 -0.19 -15.18 19.55
C GLY A 43 0.69 -16.43 19.49
N LYS A 44 0.20 -17.44 18.77
CA LYS A 44 1.00 -18.57 18.31
C LYS A 44 1.09 -18.49 16.80
N GLN A 45 2.31 -18.49 16.28
CA GLN A 45 2.57 -18.37 14.86
C GLN A 45 3.44 -19.52 14.39
N VAL A 46 3.03 -20.17 13.33
CA VAL A 46 3.83 -21.11 12.55
C VAL A 46 4.02 -20.52 11.17
N VAL A 47 5.26 -20.40 10.72
CA VAL A 47 5.60 -19.94 9.38
C VAL A 47 6.36 -21.03 8.66
N VAL A 48 5.88 -21.39 7.50
CA VAL A 48 6.64 -22.21 6.56
C VAL A 48 7.23 -21.27 5.52
N TYR A 49 8.56 -21.25 5.43
CA TYR A 49 9.30 -20.40 4.50
C TYR A 49 10.05 -21.24 3.50
N GLU A 50 9.82 -21.02 2.20
CA GLU A 50 10.53 -21.65 1.11
C GLU A 50 11.46 -20.65 0.43
N ASN A 51 12.76 -20.94 0.43
CA ASN A 51 13.78 -20.08 -0.15
C ASN A 51 13.93 -20.34 -1.65
N HIS A 52 13.30 -19.52 -2.47
CA HIS A 52 13.43 -19.62 -3.94
C HIS A 52 14.61 -18.79 -4.48
N SER A 53 15.34 -18.08 -3.62
CA SER A 53 16.54 -17.34 -4.04
C SER A 53 17.71 -18.27 -4.34
N PRO A 54 18.74 -17.80 -5.06
CA PRO A 54 19.99 -18.53 -5.24
C PRO A 54 20.86 -18.56 -3.99
N ASP A 55 20.49 -17.86 -2.92
CA ASP A 55 21.31 -17.62 -1.75
C ASP A 55 21.04 -18.63 -0.63
N THR A 56 22.04 -18.90 0.19
CA THR A 56 21.90 -19.65 1.45
C THR A 56 21.60 -18.68 2.58
N LEU A 57 20.40 -18.75 3.15
CA LEU A 57 19.97 -17.87 4.22
C LEU A 57 20.45 -18.41 5.58
N ARG A 58 21.22 -17.60 6.32
CA ARG A 58 21.73 -17.90 7.67
C ARG A 58 21.09 -17.01 8.73
N THR A 59 20.46 -15.95 8.30
CA THR A 59 19.77 -14.95 9.13
C THR A 59 18.43 -14.66 8.50
N MET A 60 17.41 -14.45 9.32
CA MET A 60 16.10 -13.94 8.88
C MET A 60 15.76 -12.68 9.67
N PHE A 61 14.92 -11.85 9.08
CA PHE A 61 14.45 -10.63 9.71
C PHE A 61 12.92 -10.60 9.73
N TYR A 62 12.37 -10.06 10.81
CA TYR A 62 10.95 -9.82 10.97
C TYR A 62 10.71 -8.38 11.39
N HIS A 63 9.62 -7.82 10.93
CA HIS A 63 9.07 -6.59 11.47
C HIS A 63 8.23 -6.86 12.72
N LEU A 64 8.44 -6.06 13.75
CA LEU A 64 7.63 -5.97 14.96
C LEU A 64 7.03 -4.56 15.02
N TYR A 65 6.14 -4.24 14.10
CA TYR A 65 5.66 -2.87 13.87
C TYR A 65 5.07 -2.19 15.09
N LEU A 66 4.37 -2.94 15.98
CA LEU A 66 3.80 -2.39 17.21
C LEU A 66 4.86 -1.76 18.14
N ASN A 67 6.13 -2.19 18.05
CA ASN A 67 7.22 -1.64 18.84
C ASN A 67 7.57 -0.18 18.48
N ALA A 68 7.06 0.34 17.37
CA ALA A 68 7.21 1.76 17.01
C ALA A 68 6.42 2.69 17.93
N PHE A 69 5.32 2.19 18.54
CA PHE A 69 4.39 2.99 19.33
C PHE A 69 4.76 2.96 20.82
N GLN A 70 5.97 3.38 21.11
CA GLN A 70 6.54 3.45 22.47
C GLN A 70 7.34 4.75 22.64
N PRO A 71 7.44 5.28 23.88
CA PRO A 71 8.37 6.34 24.19
C PRO A 71 9.81 5.96 23.83
N ASN A 72 10.57 6.90 23.29
CA ASN A 72 11.95 6.73 22.83
C ASN A 72 12.16 5.75 21.67
N SER A 73 11.10 5.28 21.00
CA SER A 73 11.22 4.54 19.75
C SER A 73 11.87 5.41 18.65
N GLN A 74 12.29 4.78 17.54
CA GLN A 74 12.78 5.54 16.38
C GLN A 74 11.69 6.45 15.80
N MET A 75 10.44 5.98 15.76
CA MET A 75 9.29 6.78 15.33
C MET A 75 9.06 7.98 16.24
N ASP A 76 9.10 7.81 17.56
CA ASP A 76 8.97 8.91 18.53
C ASP A 76 10.05 9.98 18.32
N LYS A 77 11.29 9.55 18.14
CA LYS A 77 12.42 10.47 17.87
C LYS A 77 12.27 11.20 16.53
N ASN A 78 11.86 10.49 15.48
CA ASN A 78 11.62 11.09 14.18
C ASN A 78 10.50 12.15 14.25
N MET A 79 9.36 11.82 14.89
CA MET A 79 8.26 12.77 15.07
C MET A 79 8.68 14.06 15.78
N GLN A 80 9.68 14.01 16.65
CA GLN A 80 10.18 15.20 17.35
C GLN A 80 11.18 16.01 16.50
N GLN A 81 11.76 15.42 15.46
CA GLN A 81 12.77 16.05 14.60
C GLN A 81 12.17 16.66 13.34
N VAL A 82 11.07 16.10 12.82
CA VAL A 82 10.42 16.59 11.59
C VAL A 82 9.73 17.93 11.85
N PRO A 83 10.13 19.03 11.15
CA PRO A 83 9.69 20.39 11.49
C PRO A 83 8.19 20.64 11.30
N ASP A 84 7.56 19.96 10.34
CA ASP A 84 6.16 20.12 9.94
C ASP A 84 5.30 18.91 10.32
N MET A 85 5.68 18.19 11.39
CA MET A 85 4.92 17.04 11.87
C MET A 85 3.47 17.44 12.16
N PRO A 86 2.47 16.71 11.62
CA PRO A 86 1.06 17.05 11.81
C PRO A 86 0.68 17.16 13.28
N ALA A 87 -0.08 18.20 13.64
CA ALA A 87 -0.50 18.49 15.02
C ALA A 87 -1.23 17.33 15.71
N ARG A 88 -1.88 16.44 14.93
CA ARG A 88 -2.52 15.24 15.47
C ARG A 88 -1.54 14.29 16.18
N PHE A 89 -0.25 14.33 15.84
CA PHE A 89 0.81 13.52 16.46
C PHE A 89 1.58 14.25 17.56
N MET A 90 1.37 15.56 17.69
CA MET A 90 2.12 16.40 18.60
C MET A 90 1.27 16.87 19.77
N HIS A 91 1.90 17.09 20.90
CA HIS A 91 1.33 17.70 22.10
C HIS A 91 2.08 19.01 22.39
N ASN A 92 1.35 20.09 22.63
CA ASN A 92 1.95 21.33 23.10
C ASN A 92 2.18 21.27 24.60
N ALA A 93 3.42 21.04 25.01
CA ALA A 93 3.86 21.03 26.41
C ALA A 93 4.21 22.45 26.95
N GLY A 94 4.17 23.47 26.09
CA GLY A 94 4.38 24.87 26.43
C GLY A 94 3.06 25.63 26.64
N THR A 95 3.13 26.95 26.52
CA THR A 95 1.95 27.84 26.54
C THR A 95 1.50 28.15 25.10
N GLU A 96 0.35 28.83 24.97
CA GLU A 96 -0.07 29.33 23.64
C GLU A 96 0.90 30.38 23.08
N ALA A 97 1.50 31.21 23.97
CA ALA A 97 2.45 32.25 23.60
C ALA A 97 3.84 31.68 23.28
N GLU A 98 4.23 30.60 23.94
CA GLU A 98 5.53 29.91 23.74
C GLU A 98 5.26 28.41 23.59
N PRO A 99 4.84 27.94 22.42
CA PRO A 99 4.53 26.54 22.19
C PRO A 99 5.80 25.70 22.17
N LYS A 100 5.74 24.56 22.87
CA LYS A 100 6.79 23.54 22.86
C LYS A 100 6.16 22.21 22.48
N TYR A 101 6.34 21.82 21.23
CA TYR A 101 5.75 20.58 20.74
C TYR A 101 6.63 19.37 21.07
N ILE A 102 6.00 18.33 21.59
CA ILE A 102 6.60 17.02 21.84
C ILE A 102 5.72 15.94 21.21
N SER A 103 6.30 14.82 20.82
CA SER A 103 5.55 13.71 20.28
C SER A 103 4.56 13.15 21.32
N LYS A 104 3.32 12.86 20.90
CA LYS A 104 2.35 12.18 21.76
C LYS A 104 2.80 10.79 22.17
N LEU A 105 3.66 10.12 21.36
CA LEU A 105 4.22 8.82 21.70
C LEU A 105 5.07 8.88 22.97
N SER A 106 5.81 9.99 23.19
CA SER A 106 6.64 10.18 24.39
C SER A 106 5.85 10.21 25.69
N LEU A 107 4.54 10.46 25.62
CA LEU A 107 3.63 10.58 26.76
C LEU A 107 2.87 9.30 27.08
N LEU A 108 2.98 8.25 26.24
CA LEU A 108 2.22 7.02 26.42
C LEU A 108 2.62 6.27 27.70
N LYS A 109 1.63 5.96 28.53
CA LYS A 109 1.80 5.05 29.67
C LYS A 109 2.00 3.62 29.18
N GLU A 110 2.55 2.75 30.01
CA GLU A 110 2.81 1.36 29.65
C GLU A 110 1.56 0.63 29.11
N SER A 111 0.40 0.89 29.70
CA SER A 111 -0.89 0.32 29.24
C SER A 111 -1.40 0.89 27.92
N GLU A 112 -0.79 1.95 27.38
CA GLU A 112 -1.17 2.66 26.16
C GLU A 112 -0.22 2.37 24.98
N GLN A 113 0.95 1.78 25.29
CA GLN A 113 1.99 1.47 24.31
C GLN A 113 1.63 0.28 23.44
N GLY A 114 2.22 0.23 22.26
CA GLY A 114 2.23 -0.97 21.42
C GLY A 114 3.49 -1.78 21.63
N PHE A 115 3.38 -3.10 21.64
CA PHE A 115 4.56 -3.98 21.65
C PHE A 115 4.24 -5.38 21.13
N ILE A 116 5.28 -6.08 20.69
CA ILE A 116 5.32 -7.53 20.48
C ILE A 116 6.52 -8.07 21.28
N ARG A 117 6.27 -8.97 22.24
CA ARG A 117 7.28 -9.61 23.09
C ARG A 117 7.28 -11.11 22.85
N LEU A 118 8.38 -11.64 22.32
CA LEU A 118 8.53 -13.07 22.05
C LEU A 118 8.81 -13.85 23.35
N HIS A 119 8.21 -15.01 23.46
CA HIS A 119 8.48 -15.99 24.55
C HIS A 119 9.33 -17.15 24.05
N SER A 120 9.10 -17.57 22.79
CA SER A 120 9.87 -18.62 22.14
C SER A 120 10.01 -18.36 20.66
N LEU A 121 11.12 -18.83 20.09
CA LEU A 121 11.35 -18.86 18.65
C LEU A 121 12.16 -20.11 18.32
N MET A 122 11.63 -20.95 17.43
CA MET A 122 12.27 -22.17 17.00
C MET A 122 12.31 -22.26 15.47
N GLN A 123 13.33 -22.91 14.93
CA GLN A 123 13.40 -23.37 13.55
C GLN A 123 13.48 -24.89 13.54
N ASN A 124 12.55 -25.57 12.87
CA ASN A 124 12.48 -27.03 12.77
C ASN A 124 12.56 -27.72 14.15
N GLY A 125 11.96 -27.11 15.19
CA GLY A 125 12.01 -27.62 16.58
C GLY A 125 13.29 -27.30 17.36
N LYS A 126 14.28 -26.61 16.77
CA LYS A 126 15.51 -26.15 17.43
C LYS A 126 15.36 -24.68 17.83
N ALA A 127 15.73 -24.35 19.08
CA ALA A 127 15.69 -22.97 19.56
C ALA A 127 16.62 -22.08 18.72
N ALA A 128 16.08 -20.95 18.21
CA ALA A 128 16.83 -19.97 17.47
C ALA A 128 17.24 -18.80 18.38
N SER A 129 18.45 -18.29 18.22
CA SER A 129 18.88 -17.06 18.87
C SER A 129 18.39 -15.85 18.09
N TYR A 130 18.02 -14.80 18.81
CA TYR A 130 17.53 -13.58 18.16
C TYR A 130 17.89 -12.31 18.94
N LYS A 131 17.82 -11.18 18.23
CA LYS A 131 18.00 -9.85 18.79
C LYS A 131 16.88 -8.94 18.27
N VAL A 132 16.29 -8.15 19.15
CA VAL A 132 15.33 -7.09 18.79
C VAL A 132 16.03 -5.74 18.78
N VAL A 133 15.91 -5.02 17.67
CA VAL A 133 16.47 -3.67 17.50
C VAL A 133 15.33 -2.78 16.97
N GLY A 134 14.75 -1.99 17.85
CA GLY A 134 13.57 -1.16 17.51
C GLY A 134 12.42 -2.03 17.02
N THR A 135 12.01 -1.83 15.77
CA THR A 135 10.93 -2.59 15.12
C THR A 135 11.42 -3.83 14.34
N ILE A 136 12.71 -4.16 14.42
CA ILE A 136 13.29 -5.30 13.69
C ILE A 136 13.71 -6.40 14.65
N LEU A 137 13.26 -7.61 14.35
CA LEU A 137 13.72 -8.85 14.96
C LEU A 137 14.70 -9.53 14.01
N GLN A 138 15.96 -9.61 14.39
CA GLN A 138 17.00 -10.36 13.69
C GLN A 138 17.14 -11.75 14.30
N VAL A 139 17.00 -12.78 13.48
CA VAL A 139 17.06 -14.19 13.88
C VAL A 139 18.29 -14.84 13.27
N THR A 140 19.14 -15.44 14.11
CA THR A 140 20.20 -16.34 13.64
C THR A 140 19.63 -17.75 13.53
N LEU A 141 19.61 -18.28 12.31
CA LEU A 141 19.05 -19.60 12.03
C LEU A 141 19.95 -20.71 12.58
N PRO A 142 19.44 -21.64 13.39
CA PRO A 142 20.18 -22.85 13.82
C PRO A 142 20.68 -23.69 12.64
N GLU A 143 19.91 -23.71 11.54
CA GLU A 143 20.24 -24.39 10.29
C GLU A 143 20.07 -23.44 9.12
N PRO A 144 21.05 -23.33 8.19
CA PRO A 144 20.91 -22.51 7.01
C PRO A 144 19.76 -23.01 6.14
N ILE A 145 18.99 -22.09 5.55
CA ILE A 145 18.01 -22.43 4.51
C ILE A 145 18.72 -22.33 3.16
N LEU A 146 18.96 -23.45 2.53
CA LEU A 146 19.63 -23.54 1.22
C LEU A 146 18.72 -23.03 0.10
N PRO A 147 19.25 -22.70 -1.09
CA PRO A 147 18.44 -22.49 -2.29
C PRO A 147 17.46 -23.65 -2.50
N GLN A 148 16.20 -23.33 -2.78
CA GLN A 148 15.07 -24.27 -2.89
C GLN A 148 14.80 -25.07 -1.59
N GLY A 149 15.40 -24.64 -0.47
CA GLY A 149 15.20 -25.23 0.84
C GLY A 149 13.97 -24.66 1.55
N LYS A 150 13.51 -25.38 2.56
CA LYS A 150 12.32 -25.05 3.34
C LYS A 150 12.62 -25.10 4.83
N ALA A 151 12.05 -24.19 5.60
CA ALA A 151 12.12 -24.19 7.06
C ALA A 151 10.78 -23.89 7.69
N THR A 152 10.50 -24.49 8.84
CA THR A 152 9.35 -24.16 9.68
C THR A 152 9.84 -23.36 10.88
N LEU A 153 9.32 -22.13 11.03
CA LEU A 153 9.57 -21.26 12.18
C LEU A 153 8.34 -21.21 13.05
N THR A 154 8.52 -21.36 14.37
CA THR A 154 7.41 -21.27 15.33
C THR A 154 7.72 -20.22 16.37
N MET A 155 6.71 -19.41 16.71
CA MET A 155 6.79 -18.34 17.71
C MET A 155 5.60 -18.38 18.64
N ASP A 156 5.87 -18.19 19.94
CA ASP A 156 4.88 -17.77 20.93
C ASP A 156 5.22 -16.35 21.37
N TYR A 157 4.20 -15.48 21.43
CA TYR A 157 4.41 -14.07 21.81
C TYR A 157 3.19 -13.49 22.51
N THR A 158 3.43 -12.40 23.25
CA THR A 158 2.38 -11.49 23.72
C THR A 158 2.51 -10.18 23.00
N ALA A 159 1.38 -9.60 22.60
CA ALA A 159 1.36 -8.29 22.01
C ALA A 159 0.28 -7.39 22.65
N GLN A 160 0.48 -6.08 22.57
CA GLN A 160 -0.45 -5.07 23.07
C GLN A 160 -0.75 -4.06 21.98
N ILE A 161 -2.04 -3.74 21.82
CA ILE A 161 -2.51 -2.75 20.87
C ILE A 161 -2.34 -1.35 21.47
N PRO A 162 -1.67 -0.42 20.76
CA PRO A 162 -1.51 0.95 21.25
C PRO A 162 -2.85 1.72 21.25
N THR A 163 -2.95 2.72 22.10
CA THR A 163 -4.05 3.71 22.03
C THR A 163 -3.90 4.65 20.84
N MET A 164 -2.66 4.93 20.47
CA MET A 164 -2.31 5.76 19.32
C MET A 164 -1.46 4.92 18.37
N GLY A 165 -2.02 4.63 17.22
CA GLY A 165 -1.33 4.08 16.05
C GLY A 165 -1.63 4.96 14.86
N LEU A 166 -0.78 4.96 13.83
CA LEU A 166 -1.03 5.70 12.61
C LEU A 166 -2.24 5.13 11.86
N ARG A 167 -2.37 3.81 11.87
CA ARG A 167 -3.36 3.04 11.07
C ARG A 167 -3.97 1.89 11.85
N MET A 168 -3.47 1.62 13.02
CA MET A 168 -3.91 0.59 13.93
C MET A 168 -4.17 1.20 15.30
N GLY A 169 -4.91 0.52 16.13
CA GLY A 169 -5.17 0.99 17.48
C GLY A 169 -6.45 0.45 18.06
N ARG A 170 -6.80 1.02 19.19
CA ARG A 170 -8.04 0.73 19.90
C ARG A 170 -8.82 2.00 20.14
N ASN A 171 -10.17 1.88 20.20
CA ASN A 171 -11.08 2.98 20.45
C ASN A 171 -10.77 4.19 19.53
N SER A 172 -10.87 3.95 18.21
CA SER A 172 -10.62 4.99 17.20
C SER A 172 -11.49 6.23 17.41
N SER A 173 -11.17 7.33 16.72
CA SER A 173 -11.97 8.56 16.73
C SER A 173 -13.44 8.33 16.34
N ASP A 174 -13.70 7.34 15.47
CA ASP A 174 -15.03 6.90 15.05
C ASP A 174 -15.71 5.99 16.07
N GLY A 175 -15.01 5.64 17.16
CA GLY A 175 -15.49 4.76 18.20
C GLY A 175 -15.42 3.26 17.83
N VAL A 176 -14.63 2.86 16.83
CA VAL A 176 -14.36 1.44 16.53
C VAL A 176 -13.42 0.87 17.59
N ALA A 177 -13.78 -0.28 18.16
CA ALA A 177 -13.10 -0.83 19.31
C ALA A 177 -11.67 -1.31 19.00
N LEU A 178 -11.48 -2.03 17.90
CA LEU A 178 -10.20 -2.64 17.53
C LEU A 178 -9.94 -2.48 16.04
N SER A 179 -8.73 -2.02 15.69
CA SER A 179 -8.23 -1.95 14.31
C SER A 179 -6.80 -2.47 14.32
N LEU A 180 -6.54 -3.60 13.67
CA LEU A 180 -5.27 -4.29 13.70
C LEU A 180 -4.71 -4.48 12.30
N SER A 181 -3.69 -3.70 12.00
CA SER A 181 -2.82 -3.87 10.86
C SER A 181 -1.38 -4.01 11.36
N GLN A 182 -0.50 -4.69 10.60
CA GLN A 182 0.90 -4.92 10.98
C GLN A 182 1.06 -5.44 12.44
N TRP A 183 0.13 -6.26 12.89
CA TRP A 183 -0.08 -6.66 14.29
C TRP A 183 0.70 -7.92 14.71
N TYR A 184 1.30 -8.66 13.79
CA TYR A 184 2.02 -9.91 14.01
C TYR A 184 3.49 -9.79 13.63
N PRO A 185 4.40 -10.69 14.11
CA PRO A 185 5.75 -10.76 13.59
C PRO A 185 5.75 -11.13 12.11
N ARG A 186 6.00 -10.15 11.22
CA ARG A 186 5.97 -10.31 9.77
C ARG A 186 7.39 -10.46 9.23
N ILE A 187 7.66 -11.51 8.43
CA ILE A 187 8.94 -11.66 7.73
C ILE A 187 9.17 -10.45 6.83
N CYS A 188 10.40 -9.89 6.86
CA CYS A 188 10.83 -8.87 5.93
C CYS A 188 10.93 -9.44 4.52
N ALA A 189 10.67 -8.65 3.50
CA ALA A 189 10.91 -9.06 2.12
C ALA A 189 12.38 -9.41 1.88
N TYR A 190 12.62 -10.41 1.03
CA TYR A 190 13.94 -10.79 0.56
C TYR A 190 13.92 -10.92 -0.96
N ASP A 191 14.65 -10.06 -1.63
CA ASP A 191 14.73 -10.00 -3.09
C ASP A 191 16.18 -9.96 -3.60
N SER A 192 16.39 -9.55 -4.84
CA SER A 192 17.73 -9.46 -5.45
C SER A 192 18.68 -8.46 -4.78
N GLN A 193 18.16 -7.56 -3.95
CA GLN A 193 18.95 -6.61 -3.14
C GLN A 193 19.22 -7.14 -1.72
N GLY A 194 18.66 -8.30 -1.36
CA GLY A 194 18.77 -8.91 -0.05
C GLY A 194 17.55 -8.67 0.84
N TRP A 195 17.74 -8.70 2.15
CA TRP A 195 16.69 -8.40 3.12
C TRP A 195 16.38 -6.91 3.20
N HIS A 196 15.09 -6.57 3.37
CA HIS A 196 14.60 -5.20 3.58
C HIS A 196 14.13 -4.97 5.03
N PRO A 197 15.03 -4.97 6.03
CA PRO A 197 14.68 -4.82 7.45
C PRO A 197 14.58 -3.33 7.82
N TYR A 198 13.67 -2.60 7.15
CA TYR A 198 13.47 -1.19 7.40
C TYR A 198 12.86 -0.96 8.79
N GLN A 199 13.44 -0.07 9.59
CA GLN A 199 12.81 0.38 10.83
C GLN A 199 11.51 1.10 10.49
N TYR A 200 10.44 0.81 11.22
CA TYR A 200 9.20 1.53 11.03
C TYR A 200 9.28 2.90 11.72
N ILE A 201 9.59 3.91 10.94
CA ILE A 201 9.75 5.31 11.37
C ILE A 201 8.64 6.15 10.75
N PHE A 202 8.41 5.99 9.45
CA PHE A 202 7.44 6.71 8.63
C PHE A 202 7.27 6.00 7.28
N GLY A 203 6.19 6.31 6.55
CA GLY A 203 5.90 5.75 5.23
C GLY A 203 5.10 4.45 5.29
N GLU A 204 5.02 3.79 4.16
CA GLU A 204 4.24 2.58 3.92
C GLU A 204 5.07 1.31 4.13
N PHE A 205 4.68 0.22 3.52
CA PHE A 205 5.20 -1.11 3.82
C PHE A 205 5.79 -1.78 2.57
N TYR A 206 6.57 -2.83 2.78
CA TYR A 206 7.05 -3.70 1.73
C TYR A 206 7.08 -5.15 2.22
N GLY A 207 6.66 -6.11 1.40
CA GLY A 207 6.62 -7.51 1.78
C GLY A 207 6.29 -8.46 0.65
N ASP A 208 6.69 -9.72 0.82
CA ASP A 208 6.38 -10.81 -0.10
C ASP A 208 4.93 -11.28 0.08
N TRP A 209 4.34 -11.86 -0.98
CA TRP A 209 3.04 -12.53 -0.87
C TRP A 209 3.15 -13.80 -0.02
N ALA A 210 2.10 -14.03 0.75
CA ALA A 210 1.99 -15.19 1.62
C ALA A 210 0.56 -15.75 1.58
N ASN A 211 0.42 -16.99 2.05
CA ASN A 211 -0.85 -17.56 2.41
C ASN A 211 -1.07 -17.45 3.92
N PHE A 212 -2.29 -17.16 4.32
CA PHE A 212 -2.66 -16.98 5.72
C PHE A 212 -3.79 -17.93 6.12
N ASP A 213 -3.61 -18.62 7.25
CA ASP A 213 -4.63 -19.38 7.99
C ASP A 213 -4.69 -18.83 9.41
N VAL A 214 -5.70 -17.99 9.69
CA VAL A 214 -5.74 -17.15 10.90
C VAL A 214 -6.98 -17.45 11.72
N LYS A 215 -6.77 -17.83 12.99
CA LYS A 215 -7.82 -17.99 14.00
C LYS A 215 -7.74 -16.88 15.01
N ILE A 216 -8.85 -16.13 15.17
CA ILE A 216 -8.97 -15.02 16.10
C ILE A 216 -10.07 -15.35 17.10
N THR A 217 -9.69 -15.55 18.34
CA THR A 217 -10.62 -15.81 19.45
C THR A 217 -10.73 -14.57 20.31
N LEU A 218 -11.94 -14.03 20.47
CA LEU A 218 -12.24 -12.86 21.29
C LEU A 218 -13.65 -12.94 21.88
N ASP A 219 -14.06 -11.90 22.62
CA ASP A 219 -15.40 -11.81 23.22
C ASP A 219 -16.48 -12.06 22.17
N LYS A 220 -17.46 -12.90 22.50
CA LYS A 220 -18.50 -13.39 21.58
C LYS A 220 -19.36 -12.30 20.95
N ASN A 221 -19.43 -11.12 21.57
CA ASN A 221 -20.27 -10.03 21.10
C ASN A 221 -19.61 -9.22 19.96
N TYR A 222 -18.31 -9.44 19.70
CA TYR A 222 -17.59 -8.73 18.64
C TYR A 222 -17.80 -9.41 17.29
N MET A 223 -18.08 -8.59 16.28
CA MET A 223 -18.00 -8.98 14.88
C MET A 223 -16.60 -8.66 14.37
N VAL A 224 -15.97 -9.61 13.67
CA VAL A 224 -14.65 -9.44 13.07
C VAL A 224 -14.79 -9.31 11.56
N ALA A 225 -14.12 -8.31 10.99
CA ALA A 225 -13.96 -8.09 9.56
C ALA A 225 -12.46 -8.02 9.24
N GLY A 226 -12.03 -8.47 8.07
CA GLY A 226 -10.61 -8.42 7.71
C GLY A 226 -10.27 -9.10 6.39
N THR A 227 -8.99 -9.28 6.20
CA THR A 227 -8.40 -9.99 5.06
C THR A 227 -8.87 -11.44 5.01
N GLY A 228 -9.14 -11.92 3.80
CA GLY A 228 -9.41 -13.33 3.56
C GLY A 228 -10.86 -13.75 3.78
N THR A 229 -11.16 -14.99 3.40
CA THR A 229 -12.49 -15.58 3.44
C THR A 229 -12.74 -16.27 4.78
N LEU A 230 -13.87 -15.94 5.42
CA LEU A 230 -14.30 -16.61 6.65
C LEU A 230 -14.62 -18.09 6.38
N GLN A 231 -13.95 -18.99 7.10
CA GLN A 231 -14.05 -20.45 6.91
C GLN A 231 -15.17 -21.10 7.73
N ASN A 232 -15.65 -20.42 8.76
CA ASN A 232 -16.66 -20.98 9.68
C ASN A 232 -17.91 -20.08 9.84
N PRO A 233 -18.50 -19.57 8.73
CA PRO A 233 -19.63 -18.65 8.79
C PRO A 233 -20.85 -19.26 9.48
N ASP A 234 -21.09 -20.56 9.34
CA ASP A 234 -22.21 -21.27 9.98
C ASP A 234 -22.10 -21.29 11.53
N GLN A 235 -20.88 -21.23 12.05
CA GLN A 235 -20.61 -21.16 13.50
C GLN A 235 -20.69 -19.74 14.05
N ILE A 236 -20.46 -18.76 13.18
CA ILE A 236 -20.39 -17.35 13.55
C ILE A 236 -21.78 -16.70 13.43
N GLY A 237 -22.43 -16.78 12.28
CA GLY A 237 -23.61 -16.01 11.94
C GLY A 237 -23.26 -14.54 11.67
N PHE A 238 -23.93 -13.59 12.33
CA PHE A 238 -23.67 -12.15 12.24
C PHE A 238 -23.63 -11.57 10.81
N GLY A 239 -24.55 -12.04 9.92
CA GLY A 239 -24.65 -11.53 8.56
C GLY A 239 -23.73 -12.20 7.53
N TYR A 240 -22.75 -13.01 7.93
CA TYR A 240 -21.96 -13.84 7.00
C TYR A 240 -22.77 -15.02 6.43
N GLN A 241 -23.77 -15.45 7.14
CA GLN A 241 -24.85 -16.31 6.66
C GLN A 241 -26.16 -15.58 6.92
N ASN A 242 -27.26 -15.96 6.25
CA ASN A 242 -28.61 -15.44 6.53
C ASN A 242 -29.13 -15.75 7.95
N ILE A 243 -28.25 -16.15 8.84
CA ILE A 243 -28.49 -16.48 10.24
C ILE A 243 -28.13 -15.28 11.10
N LYS A 244 -29.14 -14.64 11.71
CA LYS A 244 -28.94 -13.41 12.49
C LYS A 244 -27.99 -13.56 13.66
N GLU A 245 -28.00 -14.68 14.36
CA GLU A 245 -27.09 -14.94 15.47
C GLU A 245 -27.03 -16.45 15.78
N VAL A 246 -25.81 -16.98 15.91
CA VAL A 246 -25.59 -18.33 16.44
C VAL A 246 -25.44 -18.22 17.95
N LYS A 247 -26.42 -18.78 18.69
CA LYS A 247 -26.38 -18.79 20.16
C LYS A 247 -25.24 -19.67 20.66
N THR A 248 -24.38 -19.07 21.48
CA THR A 248 -23.31 -19.80 22.17
C THR A 248 -23.36 -19.57 23.68
N ARG A 249 -23.08 -20.62 24.47
CA ARG A 249 -22.90 -20.51 25.93
C ARG A 249 -21.48 -20.06 26.31
N GLN A 250 -20.53 -20.13 25.38
CA GLN A 250 -19.13 -19.70 25.60
C GLN A 250 -19.06 -18.18 25.73
N LYS A 251 -18.05 -17.67 26.43
CA LYS A 251 -17.78 -16.24 26.56
C LYS A 251 -17.10 -15.65 25.33
N THR A 252 -16.43 -16.50 24.54
CA THR A 252 -15.66 -16.13 23.35
C THR A 252 -16.16 -16.86 22.11
N ARG A 253 -15.80 -16.34 20.94
CA ARG A 253 -15.91 -17.00 19.63
C ARG A 253 -14.56 -17.02 18.94
N THR A 254 -14.37 -18.01 18.09
CA THR A 254 -13.20 -18.10 17.21
C THR A 254 -13.63 -17.86 15.78
N TRP A 255 -13.07 -16.83 15.19
CA TRP A 255 -13.18 -16.47 13.78
C TRP A 255 -12.03 -17.11 13.02
N HIS A 256 -12.30 -17.83 11.93
CA HIS A 256 -11.27 -18.52 11.15
C HIS A 256 -11.27 -18.00 9.73
N PHE A 257 -10.21 -17.29 9.35
CA PHE A 257 -10.02 -16.71 8.02
C PHE A 257 -8.90 -17.41 7.27
N LYS A 258 -9.04 -17.48 5.93
CA LYS A 258 -7.97 -17.87 5.02
C LYS A 258 -7.84 -16.83 3.92
N ALA A 259 -6.58 -16.52 3.58
CA ALA A 259 -6.24 -15.68 2.44
C ALA A 259 -5.07 -16.30 1.70
N GLU A 260 -5.12 -16.32 0.38
CA GLU A 260 -4.07 -16.88 -0.45
C GLU A 260 -3.44 -15.77 -1.30
N ARG A 261 -2.11 -15.79 -1.36
CA ARG A 261 -1.33 -14.88 -2.20
C ARG A 261 -1.62 -13.41 -1.91
N VAL A 262 -1.55 -13.03 -0.66
CA VAL A 262 -1.72 -11.66 -0.17
C VAL A 262 -0.45 -11.19 0.56
N ILE A 263 -0.16 -9.91 0.51
CA ILE A 263 1.06 -9.36 1.12
C ILE A 263 0.97 -9.18 2.64
N ASP A 264 -0.26 -9.08 3.17
CA ASP A 264 -0.52 -8.82 4.58
C ASP A 264 -1.86 -9.40 5.01
N PHE A 265 -2.12 -9.42 6.33
CA PHE A 265 -3.39 -9.79 6.94
C PHE A 265 -3.78 -8.75 7.98
N SER A 266 -4.86 -8.03 7.73
CA SER A 266 -5.40 -7.01 8.63
C SER A 266 -6.82 -7.34 9.05
N TRP A 267 -7.24 -6.91 10.25
CA TRP A 267 -8.59 -7.13 10.74
C TRP A 267 -9.03 -6.04 11.71
N ALA A 268 -10.32 -5.83 11.79
CA ALA A 268 -10.95 -4.95 12.76
C ALA A 268 -12.11 -5.68 13.46
N ALA A 269 -12.46 -5.22 14.65
CA ALA A 269 -13.58 -5.81 15.38
C ALA A 269 -14.32 -4.77 16.22
N ASP A 270 -15.66 -4.85 16.16
CA ASP A 270 -16.54 -4.00 16.95
C ASP A 270 -17.84 -4.74 17.29
N PRO A 271 -18.40 -4.59 18.51
CA PRO A 271 -19.67 -5.23 18.87
C PRO A 271 -20.90 -4.58 18.20
N ALA A 272 -20.74 -3.39 17.61
CA ALA A 272 -21.83 -2.64 16.98
C ALA A 272 -21.76 -2.63 15.44
N TYR A 273 -20.87 -3.39 14.82
CA TYR A 273 -20.81 -3.47 13.37
C TYR A 273 -22.11 -3.96 12.75
N GLN A 274 -22.49 -3.28 11.67
CA GLN A 274 -23.44 -3.76 10.69
C GLN A 274 -22.66 -4.34 9.52
N HIS A 275 -23.21 -5.34 8.85
CA HIS A 275 -22.57 -6.01 7.73
C HIS A 275 -23.55 -6.19 6.57
N ASP A 276 -23.20 -5.63 5.43
CA ASP A 276 -23.91 -5.79 4.15
C ASP A 276 -22.99 -6.39 3.10
N VAL A 277 -23.57 -7.07 2.11
CA VAL A 277 -22.85 -7.67 0.99
C VAL A 277 -23.52 -7.31 -0.32
N VAL A 278 -22.71 -6.88 -1.30
CA VAL A 278 -23.15 -6.62 -2.67
C VAL A 278 -22.24 -7.37 -3.64
N LYS A 279 -22.79 -7.97 -4.70
CA LYS A 279 -21.99 -8.66 -5.73
C LYS A 279 -21.76 -7.76 -6.94
N THR A 280 -20.54 -7.79 -7.47
CA THR A 280 -20.22 -7.21 -8.77
C THR A 280 -20.76 -8.05 -9.92
N LYS A 281 -20.74 -7.55 -11.14
CA LYS A 281 -21.09 -8.33 -12.35
C LYS A 281 -20.15 -9.53 -12.55
N GLY A 282 -18.88 -9.36 -12.16
CA GLY A 282 -17.85 -10.42 -12.20
C GLY A 282 -18.01 -11.50 -11.13
N GLY A 283 -18.93 -11.32 -10.18
CA GLY A 283 -19.21 -12.27 -9.10
C GLY A 283 -18.41 -12.04 -7.81
N VAL A 284 -17.55 -11.02 -7.76
CA VAL A 284 -16.81 -10.64 -6.55
C VAL A 284 -17.80 -10.13 -5.49
N GLU A 285 -17.69 -10.63 -4.26
CA GLU A 285 -18.49 -10.17 -3.13
C GLU A 285 -17.82 -8.95 -2.47
N LEU A 286 -18.52 -7.82 -2.43
CA LEU A 286 -18.09 -6.62 -1.72
C LEU A 286 -18.79 -6.60 -0.37
N HIS A 287 -18.00 -6.71 0.70
CA HIS A 287 -18.45 -6.68 2.08
C HIS A 287 -18.30 -5.29 2.66
N PHE A 288 -19.28 -4.82 3.41
CA PHE A 288 -19.29 -3.49 4.04
C PHE A 288 -19.53 -3.64 5.53
N PHE A 289 -18.55 -3.25 6.34
CA PHE A 289 -18.63 -3.30 7.80
C PHE A 289 -18.59 -1.89 8.37
N TYR A 290 -19.65 -1.47 9.02
CA TYR A 290 -19.77 -0.11 9.52
C TYR A 290 -20.66 -0.05 10.77
N LYS A 291 -20.58 1.04 11.52
CA LYS A 291 -21.43 1.30 12.69
C LYS A 291 -22.10 2.67 12.65
N ASN A 292 -21.48 3.64 12.00
CA ASN A 292 -21.94 5.02 11.92
C ASN A 292 -22.32 5.38 10.48
N PHE A 293 -23.19 6.38 10.31
CA PHE A 293 -23.58 6.96 9.02
C PHE A 293 -24.07 5.96 7.96
N PRO A 294 -25.07 5.12 8.27
CA PRO A 294 -25.52 4.05 7.37
C PRO A 294 -25.95 4.55 5.99
N GLU A 295 -26.47 5.78 5.87
CA GLU A 295 -26.92 6.33 4.58
C GLU A 295 -25.72 6.64 3.65
N SER A 296 -24.57 7.05 4.20
CA SER A 296 -23.35 7.22 3.41
C SER A 296 -22.83 5.86 2.92
N TRP A 297 -22.85 4.86 3.78
CA TRP A 297 -22.43 3.49 3.42
C TRP A 297 -23.35 2.84 2.39
N LYS A 298 -24.65 3.10 2.42
CA LYS A 298 -25.58 2.65 1.38
C LYS A 298 -25.26 3.26 0.01
N GLN A 299 -24.87 4.54 -0.04
CA GLN A 299 -24.44 5.17 -1.29
C GLN A 299 -23.14 4.55 -1.79
N LEU A 300 -22.19 4.26 -0.90
CA LEU A 300 -20.94 3.56 -1.22
C LEU A 300 -21.24 2.18 -1.85
N GLN A 301 -22.13 1.40 -1.25
CA GLN A 301 -22.55 0.08 -1.75
C GLN A 301 -23.13 0.11 -3.17
N GLN A 302 -23.75 1.21 -3.57
CA GLN A 302 -24.32 1.35 -4.91
C GLN A 302 -23.27 1.62 -5.98
N ILE A 303 -22.15 2.26 -5.62
CA ILE A 303 -21.15 2.74 -6.58
C ILE A 303 -19.96 1.78 -6.69
N MET A 304 -19.49 1.20 -5.59
CA MET A 304 -18.25 0.41 -5.57
C MET A 304 -18.24 -0.81 -6.51
N PRO A 305 -19.36 -1.50 -6.79
CA PRO A 305 -19.37 -2.55 -7.82
C PRO A 305 -18.97 -2.03 -9.22
N GLU A 306 -19.45 -0.84 -9.60
CA GLU A 306 -19.10 -0.24 -10.90
C GLU A 306 -17.65 0.24 -10.92
N VAL A 307 -17.11 0.70 -9.79
CA VAL A 307 -15.71 1.12 -9.67
C VAL A 307 -14.76 -0.09 -9.78
N LEU A 308 -15.09 -1.22 -9.14
CA LEU A 308 -14.29 -2.44 -9.29
C LEU A 308 -14.30 -2.94 -10.75
N ASP A 309 -15.48 -3.02 -11.37
CA ASP A 309 -15.63 -3.41 -12.79
C ASP A 309 -14.81 -2.46 -13.70
N PHE A 310 -14.76 -1.16 -13.37
CA PHE A 310 -13.97 -0.17 -14.09
C PHE A 310 -12.45 -0.45 -13.98
N TYR A 311 -11.93 -0.67 -12.78
CA TYR A 311 -10.51 -0.96 -12.59
C TYR A 311 -10.12 -2.28 -13.26
N GLU A 312 -10.94 -3.32 -13.17
CA GLU A 312 -10.74 -4.57 -13.92
C GLU A 312 -10.64 -4.32 -15.43
N ALA A 313 -11.51 -3.49 -15.97
CA ALA A 313 -11.52 -3.17 -17.40
C ALA A 313 -10.30 -2.34 -17.83
N LYS A 314 -9.78 -1.45 -16.98
CA LYS A 314 -8.68 -0.54 -17.31
C LYS A 314 -7.30 -1.12 -17.02
N VAL A 315 -7.14 -1.89 -15.93
CA VAL A 315 -5.84 -2.42 -15.48
C VAL A 315 -5.75 -3.93 -15.68
N GLY A 316 -6.60 -4.69 -15.00
CA GLY A 316 -6.58 -6.16 -15.04
C GLY A 316 -7.48 -6.77 -13.99
N LYS A 317 -7.72 -8.07 -14.09
CA LYS A 317 -8.70 -8.76 -13.27
C LYS A 317 -8.35 -8.72 -11.77
N TYR A 318 -9.34 -8.46 -10.91
CA TYR A 318 -9.24 -8.67 -9.48
C TYR A 318 -9.09 -10.17 -9.18
N PRO A 319 -8.04 -10.63 -8.48
CA PRO A 319 -7.72 -12.06 -8.43
C PRO A 319 -8.41 -12.84 -7.32
N TRP A 320 -9.09 -12.16 -6.39
CA TRP A 320 -9.76 -12.78 -5.25
C TRP A 320 -11.28 -12.78 -5.41
N ASP A 321 -12.01 -13.52 -4.57
CA ASP A 321 -13.46 -13.70 -4.65
C ASP A 321 -14.27 -12.66 -3.87
N HIS A 322 -13.62 -11.89 -2.97
CA HIS A 322 -14.27 -10.81 -2.24
C HIS A 322 -13.32 -9.67 -1.88
N TYR A 323 -13.89 -8.52 -1.49
CA TYR A 323 -13.20 -7.35 -0.94
C TYR A 323 -14.03 -6.73 0.19
N SER A 324 -13.39 -6.28 1.26
CA SER A 324 -14.08 -5.71 2.44
C SER A 324 -13.78 -4.23 2.64
N PHE A 325 -14.82 -3.40 2.66
CA PHE A 325 -14.75 -2.02 3.11
C PHE A 325 -15.11 -1.98 4.59
N ILE A 326 -14.18 -1.55 5.45
CA ILE A 326 -14.29 -1.68 6.89
C ILE A 326 -14.14 -0.30 7.54
N GLN A 327 -15.15 0.16 8.27
CA GLN A 327 -15.00 1.34 9.13
C GLN A 327 -14.01 0.97 10.25
N ALA A 328 -12.79 1.49 10.17
CA ALA A 328 -11.71 1.17 11.11
C ALA A 328 -10.55 2.16 10.98
N GLY A 329 -9.58 2.06 11.88
CA GLY A 329 -8.33 2.83 11.82
C GLY A 329 -8.48 4.28 12.26
N GLN A 330 -7.49 5.08 11.91
CA GLN A 330 -7.43 6.53 12.06
C GLN A 330 -6.95 7.11 10.72
N GLY A 331 -7.88 7.50 9.86
CA GLY A 331 -7.66 7.83 8.46
C GLY A 331 -8.11 6.69 7.54
N ALA A 332 -7.60 6.68 6.33
CA ALA A 332 -7.84 5.60 5.38
C ALA A 332 -6.54 4.84 5.13
N MET A 333 -6.66 3.56 4.78
CA MET A 333 -5.53 2.68 4.51
C MET A 333 -5.95 1.46 3.73
N GLU A 334 -5.19 1.17 2.72
CA GLU A 334 -5.23 -0.04 1.92
C GLU A 334 -4.69 -1.26 2.68
N TYR A 335 -5.37 -2.38 2.54
CA TYR A 335 -4.90 -3.68 2.99
C TYR A 335 -5.29 -4.76 1.99
N ALA A 336 -4.60 -5.90 2.06
CA ALA A 336 -4.89 -7.01 1.16
C ALA A 336 -6.35 -7.48 1.31
N MET A 337 -7.10 -7.47 0.21
CA MET A 337 -8.52 -7.84 0.15
C MET A 337 -9.46 -6.99 1.04
N CYS A 338 -8.98 -5.91 1.63
CA CYS A 338 -9.81 -5.01 2.42
C CYS A 338 -9.20 -3.61 2.51
N THR A 339 -10.00 -2.66 3.02
CA THR A 339 -9.52 -1.33 3.38
C THR A 339 -10.12 -0.89 4.70
N PHE A 340 -9.34 -0.13 5.48
CA PHE A 340 -9.85 0.59 6.64
C PHE A 340 -10.18 2.03 6.22
N ILE A 341 -11.40 2.47 6.50
CA ILE A 341 -11.87 3.82 6.16
C ILE A 341 -12.59 4.40 7.37
N GLU A 342 -12.33 5.66 7.69
CA GLU A 342 -13.17 6.38 8.66
C GLU A 342 -14.61 6.48 8.15
N GLY A 343 -15.59 6.26 9.03
CA GLY A 343 -17.01 6.30 8.70
C GLY A 343 -17.51 7.72 8.43
N GLY A 344 -17.20 8.27 7.26
CA GLY A 344 -17.45 9.66 6.91
C GLY A 344 -18.90 10.11 6.90
N LYS A 345 -19.18 11.32 7.42
CA LYS A 345 -20.50 11.99 7.33
C LYS A 345 -20.85 12.36 5.88
N ASP A 346 -19.85 12.76 5.11
CA ASP A 346 -20.01 13.16 3.71
C ASP A 346 -19.83 11.96 2.77
N PRO A 347 -20.90 11.53 2.09
CA PRO A 347 -20.84 10.40 1.16
C PRO A 347 -19.83 10.58 0.02
N LYS A 348 -19.64 11.81 -0.46
CA LYS A 348 -18.71 12.08 -1.57
C LYS A 348 -17.27 11.83 -1.15
N THR A 349 -16.89 12.30 0.03
CA THR A 349 -15.57 12.04 0.59
C THR A 349 -15.36 10.54 0.83
N LEU A 350 -16.36 9.86 1.41
CA LEU A 350 -16.29 8.41 1.66
C LEU A 350 -16.08 7.62 0.35
N ILE A 351 -16.87 7.94 -0.69
CA ILE A 351 -16.76 7.28 -2.01
C ILE A 351 -15.38 7.54 -2.64
N ARG A 352 -14.89 8.79 -2.64
CA ARG A 352 -13.59 9.12 -3.20
C ARG A 352 -12.45 8.41 -2.49
N THR A 353 -12.51 8.35 -1.17
CA THR A 353 -11.55 7.60 -0.35
C THR A 353 -11.61 6.11 -0.69
N ALA A 354 -12.80 5.52 -0.72
CA ALA A 354 -12.97 4.11 -1.08
C ALA A 354 -12.49 3.78 -2.51
N CYS A 355 -12.66 4.70 -3.48
CA CYS A 355 -12.09 4.54 -4.82
C CYS A 355 -10.56 4.52 -4.79
N HIS A 356 -9.94 5.38 -3.97
CA HIS A 356 -8.49 5.42 -3.79
C HIS A 356 -7.98 4.11 -3.19
N GLU A 357 -8.50 3.73 -2.03
CA GLU A 357 -8.07 2.52 -1.33
C GLU A 357 -8.30 1.23 -2.15
N LEU A 358 -9.40 1.16 -2.92
CA LEU A 358 -9.63 0.03 -3.81
C LEU A 358 -8.61 -0.02 -4.96
N ALA A 359 -8.14 1.13 -5.46
CA ALA A 359 -7.16 1.19 -6.55
C ALA A 359 -5.78 0.67 -6.12
N HIS A 360 -5.40 0.78 -4.84
CA HIS A 360 -4.21 0.15 -4.27
C HIS A 360 -4.20 -1.37 -4.41
N THR A 361 -5.37 -2.01 -4.64
CA THR A 361 -5.40 -3.44 -4.99
C THR A 361 -4.42 -3.77 -6.10
N TRP A 362 -4.24 -2.90 -7.09
CA TRP A 362 -3.29 -3.09 -8.20
C TRP A 362 -1.92 -2.53 -7.88
N PHE A 363 -1.83 -1.25 -7.45
CA PHE A 363 -0.54 -0.58 -7.28
C PHE A 363 0.18 -0.88 -5.95
N GLU A 364 -0.47 -1.58 -5.01
CA GLU A 364 0.19 -2.18 -3.85
C GLU A 364 0.03 -3.71 -3.86
N HIS A 365 -1.19 -4.25 -3.74
CA HIS A 365 -1.37 -5.66 -3.37
C HIS A 365 -1.06 -6.66 -4.51
N ILE A 366 -1.32 -6.31 -5.77
CA ILE A 366 -1.03 -7.17 -6.91
C ILE A 366 0.41 -6.97 -7.40
N PHE A 367 0.91 -5.74 -7.42
CA PHE A 367 2.27 -5.47 -7.86
C PHE A 367 3.29 -5.55 -6.73
N ALA A 368 2.90 -5.38 -5.48
CA ALA A 368 3.74 -5.28 -4.27
C ALA A 368 4.97 -4.40 -4.51
N ILE A 369 4.68 -3.15 -4.80
CA ILE A 369 5.69 -2.12 -5.01
C ILE A 369 6.45 -1.91 -3.68
N ASP A 370 7.77 -1.71 -3.73
CA ASP A 370 8.50 -1.22 -2.56
C ASP A 370 8.10 0.22 -2.28
N GLU A 371 7.07 0.41 -1.45
CA GLU A 371 6.50 1.71 -1.11
C GLU A 371 7.48 2.58 -0.31
N GLN A 372 8.44 1.96 0.39
CA GLN A 372 9.51 2.70 1.03
C GLN A 372 10.44 3.35 0.00
N GLN A 373 10.72 2.65 -1.10
CA GLN A 373 11.60 3.14 -2.15
C GLN A 373 10.88 4.00 -3.19
N TYR A 374 9.61 3.66 -3.50
CA TYR A 374 8.85 4.29 -4.58
C TYR A 374 7.44 4.76 -4.14
N PRO A 375 7.32 5.58 -3.06
CA PRO A 375 6.00 5.99 -2.57
C PRO A 375 5.16 6.72 -3.62
N TRP A 376 5.79 7.42 -4.55
CA TRP A 376 5.11 8.14 -5.62
C TRP A 376 4.56 7.21 -6.72
N PHE A 377 5.15 6.03 -6.88
CA PHE A 377 4.69 5.05 -7.87
C PHE A 377 3.45 4.30 -7.38
N ASP A 378 3.37 4.05 -6.10
CA ASP A 378 2.18 3.54 -5.46
C ASP A 378 1.08 4.62 -5.40
N GLU A 379 1.25 5.63 -4.59
CA GLU A 379 0.25 6.66 -4.29
C GLU A 379 -0.14 7.53 -5.49
N GLY A 380 0.85 7.85 -6.32
CA GLY A 380 0.62 8.70 -7.50
C GLY A 380 -0.22 8.01 -8.56
N PHE A 381 0.03 6.73 -8.83
CA PHE A 381 -0.73 5.95 -9.80
C PHE A 381 -2.10 5.55 -9.24
N THR A 382 -2.19 5.27 -7.97
CA THR A 382 -3.46 5.06 -7.28
C THR A 382 -4.34 6.31 -7.33
N CYS A 383 -3.79 7.49 -7.06
CA CYS A 383 -4.50 8.76 -7.26
C CYS A 383 -4.95 8.97 -8.71
N PHE A 384 -4.10 8.63 -9.68
CA PHE A 384 -4.47 8.74 -11.10
C PHE A 384 -5.66 7.83 -11.44
N LEU A 385 -5.65 6.58 -11.01
CA LEU A 385 -6.76 5.64 -11.21
C LEU A 385 -8.03 6.09 -10.47
N GLN A 386 -7.90 6.54 -9.22
CA GLN A 386 -9.01 7.09 -8.44
C GLN A 386 -9.68 8.27 -9.15
N LEU A 387 -8.89 9.25 -9.60
CA LEU A 387 -9.43 10.41 -10.32
C LEU A 387 -10.08 10.02 -11.64
N TRP A 388 -9.55 9.01 -12.31
CA TRP A 388 -10.14 8.49 -13.54
C TRP A 388 -11.47 7.79 -13.29
N ALA A 389 -11.57 6.95 -12.24
CA ALA A 389 -12.84 6.35 -11.83
C ALA A 389 -13.85 7.39 -11.34
N ASP A 390 -13.40 8.40 -10.58
CA ASP A 390 -14.26 9.51 -10.14
C ASP A 390 -14.91 10.22 -11.35
N ALA A 391 -14.14 10.53 -12.38
CA ALA A 391 -14.66 11.16 -13.59
C ALA A 391 -15.62 10.26 -14.38
N GLU A 392 -15.21 9.04 -14.75
CA GLU A 392 -15.99 8.19 -15.66
C GLU A 392 -17.15 7.46 -14.96
N VAL A 393 -17.00 7.05 -13.68
CA VAL A 393 -17.99 6.22 -12.96
C VAL A 393 -18.84 7.07 -12.02
N VAL A 394 -18.21 7.88 -11.16
CA VAL A 394 -18.92 8.61 -10.11
C VAL A 394 -19.62 9.86 -10.68
N GLN A 395 -18.89 10.71 -11.43
CA GLN A 395 -19.43 11.93 -12.02
C GLN A 395 -20.09 11.69 -13.38
N LYS A 396 -19.76 10.58 -14.06
CA LYS A 396 -20.20 10.24 -15.42
C LYS A 396 -19.82 11.31 -16.45
N ASP A 397 -18.65 11.94 -16.23
CA ASP A 397 -18.06 12.96 -17.11
C ASP A 397 -16.65 12.54 -17.55
N PRO A 398 -16.53 11.76 -18.64
CA PRO A 398 -15.23 11.27 -19.12
C PRO A 398 -14.32 12.37 -19.70
N VAL A 399 -14.83 13.59 -19.86
CA VAL A 399 -14.08 14.75 -20.41
C VAL A 399 -13.55 15.63 -19.26
N ALA A 400 -13.99 15.38 -18.02
CA ALA A 400 -13.54 16.17 -16.88
C ALA A 400 -12.01 16.15 -16.75
N ASN A 401 -11.43 17.31 -16.48
CA ASN A 401 -10.01 17.42 -16.16
C ASN A 401 -9.78 17.02 -14.70
N PHE A 402 -9.65 15.71 -14.48
CA PHE A 402 -9.57 15.14 -13.16
C PHE A 402 -8.24 15.42 -12.42
N SER A 403 -7.21 15.91 -13.10
CA SER A 403 -5.91 16.19 -12.48
C SER A 403 -5.80 17.57 -11.81
N ASP A 404 -6.79 18.45 -11.95
CA ASP A 404 -6.68 19.86 -11.52
C ASP A 404 -6.37 20.07 -10.04
N SER A 405 -7.00 19.32 -9.14
CA SER A 405 -6.75 19.46 -7.71
C SER A 405 -5.31 19.05 -7.33
N ARG A 406 -4.80 17.99 -7.94
CA ARG A 406 -3.43 17.51 -7.73
C ARG A 406 -2.40 18.44 -8.38
N ARG A 407 -2.73 18.97 -9.55
CA ARG A 407 -1.91 19.99 -10.22
C ARG A 407 -1.76 21.25 -9.35
N LYS A 408 -2.86 21.74 -8.77
CA LYS A 408 -2.79 22.87 -7.84
C LYS A 408 -1.90 22.58 -6.65
N ALA A 409 -2.08 21.43 -5.98
CA ALA A 409 -1.26 21.03 -4.85
C ALA A 409 0.23 20.93 -5.21
N PHE A 410 0.55 20.42 -6.40
CA PHE A 410 1.92 20.35 -6.89
C PHE A 410 2.51 21.74 -7.18
N LEU A 411 1.75 22.64 -7.81
CA LEU A 411 2.20 24.02 -8.06
C LEU A 411 2.41 24.81 -6.77
N ASP A 412 1.51 24.65 -5.79
CA ASP A 412 1.66 25.26 -4.46
C ASP A 412 2.94 24.78 -3.76
N TYR A 413 3.28 23.47 -3.91
CA TYR A 413 4.51 22.89 -3.36
C TYR A 413 5.79 23.45 -4.03
N ILE A 414 5.79 23.58 -5.36
CA ILE A 414 6.91 24.18 -6.10
C ILE A 414 7.14 25.63 -5.66
N GLN A 415 6.07 26.41 -5.48
CA GLN A 415 6.16 27.83 -5.11
C GLN A 415 6.78 28.04 -3.72
N ASP A 416 6.67 27.07 -2.83
CA ASP A 416 7.23 27.16 -1.48
C ASP A 416 8.76 26.98 -1.45
N ASN A 417 9.40 26.60 -2.55
CA ASN A 417 10.84 26.33 -2.65
C ASN A 417 11.36 25.36 -1.57
N GLN A 418 10.57 24.38 -1.20
CA GLN A 418 10.91 23.37 -0.18
C GLN A 418 10.95 21.94 -0.78
N GLU A 419 11.14 21.84 -2.09
CA GLU A 419 11.22 20.57 -2.78
C GLU A 419 12.44 19.77 -2.34
N GLU A 420 12.20 18.54 -1.93
CA GLU A 420 13.24 17.55 -1.71
C GLU A 420 13.39 16.66 -2.95
N ASP A 421 14.49 15.91 -3.05
CA ASP A 421 14.72 14.99 -4.15
C ASP A 421 13.57 13.95 -4.19
N PRO A 422 12.81 13.83 -5.28
CA PRO A 422 11.65 12.95 -5.34
C PRO A 422 12.03 11.45 -5.39
N SER A 423 13.30 11.13 -5.58
CA SER A 423 13.79 9.74 -5.68
C SER A 423 14.30 9.16 -4.36
N ILE A 424 14.32 9.96 -3.29
CA ILE A 424 14.74 9.46 -1.97
C ILE A 424 13.70 8.54 -1.35
N ARG A 425 14.16 7.65 -0.50
CA ARG A 425 13.29 6.72 0.23
C ARG A 425 12.37 7.46 1.21
N ALA A 426 11.17 6.91 1.44
CA ALA A 426 10.11 7.54 2.24
C ALA A 426 10.55 8.04 3.62
N ASP A 427 11.40 7.28 4.32
CA ASP A 427 11.89 7.61 5.66
C ASP A 427 13.07 8.61 5.68
N PHE A 428 13.53 9.07 4.51
CA PHE A 428 14.59 10.07 4.37
C PHE A 428 14.08 11.49 4.10
N PHE A 429 12.78 11.64 3.83
CA PHE A 429 12.21 12.98 3.73
C PHE A 429 12.34 13.74 5.04
N GLU A 430 12.90 14.94 4.97
CA GLU A 430 13.06 15.82 6.15
C GLU A 430 11.73 16.47 6.56
N ARG A 431 10.77 16.55 5.63
CA ARG A 431 9.46 17.20 5.82
C ARG A 431 8.31 16.29 5.42
N THR A 432 7.28 16.24 6.27
CA THR A 432 6.03 15.54 5.94
C THR A 432 5.38 16.10 4.67
N ARG A 433 5.40 17.43 4.51
CA ARG A 433 4.84 18.09 3.33
C ARG A 433 5.54 17.65 2.04
N SER A 434 6.87 17.55 2.06
CA SER A 434 7.65 17.11 0.90
C SER A 434 7.31 15.67 0.53
N TYR A 435 7.23 14.78 1.52
CA TYR A 435 6.80 13.41 1.31
C TYR A 435 5.43 13.33 0.65
N PHE A 436 4.39 13.92 1.27
CA PHE A 436 3.03 13.86 0.72
C PHE A 436 2.89 14.54 -0.65
N SER A 437 3.58 15.67 -0.86
CA SER A 437 3.55 16.35 -2.16
C SER A 437 4.21 15.52 -3.25
N THR A 438 5.31 14.83 -2.92
CA THR A 438 6.01 13.94 -3.86
C THR A 438 5.19 12.68 -4.15
N ALA A 439 4.75 11.96 -3.12
CA ALA A 439 4.02 10.72 -3.28
C ALA A 439 2.70 10.94 -4.03
N TYR A 440 1.86 11.84 -3.53
CA TYR A 440 0.49 12.02 -4.05
C TYR A 440 0.44 12.99 -5.24
N ALA A 441 0.94 14.23 -5.09
CA ALA A 441 0.73 15.25 -6.12
C ALA A 441 1.68 15.08 -7.31
N LYS A 442 3.01 15.00 -7.07
CA LYS A 442 4.01 14.86 -8.13
C LYS A 442 3.87 13.51 -8.85
N GLY A 443 3.62 12.42 -8.10
CA GLY A 443 3.35 11.09 -8.68
C GLY A 443 2.12 11.09 -9.59
N THR A 444 0.99 11.69 -9.14
CA THR A 444 -0.20 11.84 -10.00
C THR A 444 0.10 12.67 -11.26
N MET A 445 0.87 13.75 -11.10
CA MET A 445 1.26 14.58 -12.25
C MET A 445 2.16 13.84 -13.22
N PHE A 446 3.07 12.97 -12.73
CA PHE A 446 3.86 12.10 -13.59
C PHE A 446 2.96 11.20 -14.45
N ALA A 447 2.02 10.47 -13.82
CA ALA A 447 1.09 9.60 -14.54
C ALA A 447 0.21 10.38 -15.53
N SER A 448 -0.30 11.57 -15.13
CA SER A 448 -1.13 12.43 -15.97
C SER A 448 -0.37 13.01 -17.17
N HIS A 449 0.88 13.43 -16.97
CA HIS A 449 1.72 13.91 -18.07
C HIS A 449 2.16 12.78 -19.00
N LEU A 450 2.43 11.58 -18.45
CA LEU A 450 2.71 10.42 -19.28
C LEU A 450 1.51 10.05 -20.16
N ASP A 451 0.29 10.05 -19.58
CA ASP A 451 -0.96 9.88 -20.33
C ASP A 451 -1.12 10.91 -21.45
N TYR A 452 -0.79 12.19 -21.18
CA TYR A 452 -0.80 13.25 -22.18
C TYR A 452 0.24 13.02 -23.30
N ILE A 453 1.47 12.60 -22.95
CA ILE A 453 2.54 12.36 -23.92
C ILE A 453 2.20 11.21 -24.87
N ILE A 454 1.74 10.07 -24.34
CA ILE A 454 1.49 8.85 -25.14
C ILE A 454 0.05 8.72 -25.65
N GLY A 455 -0.86 9.49 -25.06
CA GLY A 455 -2.30 9.47 -25.33
C GLY A 455 -3.05 8.37 -24.59
N ARG A 456 -4.32 8.66 -24.20
CA ARG A 456 -5.19 7.82 -23.38
C ARG A 456 -5.26 6.35 -23.83
N ARG A 457 -5.37 6.11 -25.15
CA ARG A 457 -5.45 4.72 -25.67
C ARG A 457 -4.17 3.92 -25.44
N ALA A 458 -3.00 4.56 -25.56
CA ALA A 458 -1.73 3.91 -25.27
C ALA A 458 -1.56 3.69 -23.78
N MET A 459 -2.00 4.65 -22.94
CA MET A 459 -1.98 4.52 -21.47
C MET A 459 -2.83 3.34 -21.00
N GLU A 460 -4.05 3.16 -21.52
CA GLU A 460 -4.88 1.99 -21.21
C GLU A 460 -4.21 0.66 -21.60
N ARG A 461 -3.57 0.60 -22.78
CA ARG A 461 -2.82 -0.60 -23.17
C ARG A 461 -1.59 -0.82 -22.30
N THR A 462 -0.96 0.26 -21.83
CA THR A 462 0.18 0.21 -20.91
C THR A 462 -0.21 -0.44 -19.58
N PHE A 463 -1.31 -0.02 -18.95
CA PHE A 463 -1.80 -0.64 -17.72
C PHE A 463 -2.08 -2.14 -17.91
N LYS A 464 -2.78 -2.52 -18.99
CA LYS A 464 -3.08 -3.92 -19.29
C LYS A 464 -1.83 -4.76 -19.55
N ARG A 465 -0.84 -4.20 -20.25
CA ARG A 465 0.45 -4.85 -20.47
C ARG A 465 1.21 -5.01 -19.14
N PHE A 466 1.24 -3.95 -18.34
CA PHE A 466 1.92 -3.96 -17.05
C PHE A 466 1.34 -5.02 -16.12
N TYR A 467 0.00 -5.11 -16.04
CA TYR A 467 -0.66 -6.18 -15.30
C TYR A 467 -0.29 -7.57 -15.85
N LYS A 468 -0.33 -7.75 -17.15
CA LYS A 468 0.01 -9.04 -17.79
C LYS A 468 1.45 -9.48 -17.56
N GLU A 469 2.41 -8.54 -17.61
CA GLU A 469 3.85 -8.84 -17.51
C GLU A 469 4.34 -8.86 -16.06
N TYR A 470 3.70 -8.09 -15.14
CA TYR A 470 4.25 -7.82 -13.81
C TYR A 470 3.31 -8.10 -12.63
N ALA A 471 2.10 -8.60 -12.82
CA ALA A 471 1.26 -9.01 -11.70
C ALA A 471 2.00 -10.04 -10.83
N PHE A 472 2.11 -9.76 -9.53
CA PHE A 472 2.80 -10.56 -8.54
C PHE A 472 4.32 -10.75 -8.80
N THR A 473 5.04 -9.66 -9.11
CA THR A 473 6.49 -9.73 -9.43
C THR A 473 7.36 -8.64 -8.82
N HIS A 474 6.88 -7.76 -7.97
CA HIS A 474 7.62 -6.60 -7.41
C HIS A 474 8.26 -5.70 -8.49
N PRO A 475 7.47 -5.10 -9.40
CA PRO A 475 8.01 -4.27 -10.45
C PRO A 475 8.47 -2.90 -9.93
N THR A 476 9.36 -2.29 -10.72
CA THR A 476 9.82 -0.92 -10.50
C THR A 476 9.15 0.07 -11.46
N PRO A 477 9.27 1.40 -11.23
CA PRO A 477 8.79 2.41 -12.17
C PRO A 477 9.33 2.25 -13.59
N GLU A 478 10.58 1.81 -13.75
CA GLU A 478 11.21 1.56 -15.05
C GLU A 478 10.48 0.45 -15.83
N ASN A 479 9.95 -0.55 -15.13
CA ASN A 479 9.16 -1.60 -15.78
C ASN A 479 7.87 -1.04 -16.38
N PHE A 480 7.21 -0.10 -15.67
CA PHE A 480 6.02 0.58 -16.18
C PHE A 480 6.35 1.45 -17.40
N VAL A 481 7.42 2.25 -17.32
CA VAL A 481 7.87 3.08 -18.44
C VAL A 481 8.23 2.24 -19.67
N ARG A 482 8.88 1.08 -19.49
CA ARG A 482 9.13 0.14 -20.60
C ARG A 482 7.85 -0.40 -21.24
N CYS A 483 6.80 -0.65 -20.44
CA CYS A 483 5.49 -1.00 -21.00
C CYS A 483 4.89 0.15 -21.80
N ALA A 484 5.01 1.40 -21.30
CA ALA A 484 4.56 2.59 -22.00
C ALA A 484 5.31 2.81 -23.33
N GLU A 485 6.63 2.58 -23.35
CA GLU A 485 7.44 2.63 -24.57
C GLU A 485 6.98 1.60 -25.61
N LYS A 486 6.73 0.35 -25.18
CA LYS A 486 6.22 -0.71 -26.06
C LYS A 486 4.86 -0.39 -26.67
N GLU A 487 3.95 0.25 -25.89
CA GLU A 487 2.58 0.55 -26.33
C GLU A 487 2.45 1.85 -27.13
N SER A 488 3.36 2.80 -26.91
CA SER A 488 3.35 4.10 -27.61
C SER A 488 4.30 4.16 -28.82
N GLY A 489 5.35 3.32 -28.82
CA GLY A 489 6.45 3.43 -29.78
C GLY A 489 7.40 4.59 -29.52
N MET A 490 7.32 5.22 -28.37
CA MET A 490 8.13 6.39 -27.97
C MET A 490 9.23 5.96 -26.99
N GLN A 491 10.35 6.69 -26.94
CA GLN A 491 11.34 6.58 -25.86
C GLN A 491 10.92 7.51 -24.73
N LEU A 492 10.80 6.99 -23.50
CA LEU A 492 10.18 7.71 -22.37
C LEU A 492 11.06 7.78 -21.12
N PHE A 493 12.20 7.10 -21.05
CA PHE A 493 13.10 7.15 -19.90
C PHE A 493 13.62 8.56 -19.60
N TRP A 494 13.74 9.43 -20.61
CA TRP A 494 14.07 10.83 -20.41
C TRP A 494 13.04 11.53 -19.51
N PHE A 495 11.74 11.20 -19.67
CA PHE A 495 10.68 11.81 -18.89
C PHE A 495 10.70 11.32 -17.44
N LEU A 496 10.88 10.01 -17.21
CA LEU A 496 11.07 9.46 -15.87
C LEU A 496 12.26 10.15 -15.17
N ASN A 497 13.42 10.19 -15.83
CA ASN A 497 14.62 10.77 -15.26
C ASN A 497 14.47 12.26 -14.92
N GLU A 498 13.94 13.05 -15.83
CA GLU A 498 13.78 14.48 -15.63
C GLU A 498 12.70 14.83 -14.60
N PHE A 499 11.61 14.04 -14.55
CA PHE A 499 10.48 14.37 -13.70
C PHE A 499 10.60 13.79 -12.28
N MET A 500 11.12 12.56 -12.13
CA MET A 500 11.15 11.85 -10.86
C MET A 500 12.56 11.66 -10.26
N HIS A 501 13.63 11.96 -10.98
CA HIS A 501 14.99 11.92 -10.44
C HIS A 501 15.63 13.31 -10.39
N THR A 502 14.84 14.37 -10.57
CA THR A 502 15.26 15.76 -10.43
C THR A 502 14.13 16.64 -9.92
N ASN A 503 14.48 17.86 -9.48
CA ASN A 503 13.52 18.94 -9.20
C ASN A 503 13.34 19.87 -10.41
N HIS A 504 13.45 19.33 -11.62
CA HIS A 504 13.18 20.09 -12.83
C HIS A 504 11.67 20.25 -13.06
N HIS A 505 11.29 21.35 -13.71
CA HIS A 505 9.89 21.67 -13.96
C HIS A 505 9.61 21.85 -15.46
N ILE A 506 8.34 21.63 -15.82
CA ILE A 506 7.78 22.00 -17.10
C ILE A 506 7.40 23.48 -17.06
N GLY A 507 7.82 24.25 -18.06
CA GLY A 507 7.44 25.65 -18.15
C GLY A 507 7.58 26.17 -19.57
N TYR A 508 6.51 26.74 -20.11
CA TYR A 508 6.46 27.35 -21.42
C TYR A 508 5.75 28.70 -21.35
N CYS A 509 6.12 29.60 -22.26
CA CYS A 509 5.56 30.93 -22.34
C CYS A 509 5.32 31.28 -23.79
N ILE A 510 4.20 31.96 -24.08
CA ILE A 510 3.98 32.64 -25.36
C ILE A 510 4.69 33.98 -25.27
N GLU A 511 5.80 34.13 -25.97
CA GLU A 511 6.61 35.34 -25.98
C GLU A 511 5.98 36.40 -26.91
N LYS A 512 5.45 35.96 -28.05
CA LYS A 512 4.96 36.87 -29.07
C LYS A 512 3.91 36.21 -29.96
N VAL A 513 2.92 37.01 -30.35
CA VAL A 513 1.93 36.64 -31.37
C VAL A 513 1.91 37.75 -32.44
N GLU A 514 2.17 37.41 -33.68
CA GLU A 514 2.29 38.38 -34.79
C GLU A 514 1.46 37.93 -36.00
N ALA A 515 0.75 38.87 -36.59
CA ALA A 515 0.15 38.66 -37.91
C ALA A 515 1.22 38.73 -39.00
N LYS A 516 1.31 37.72 -39.87
CA LYS A 516 2.28 37.65 -40.95
C LYS A 516 1.55 37.23 -42.26
N GLY A 517 0.99 38.21 -42.95
CA GLY A 517 0.12 37.99 -44.11
C GLY A 517 -1.19 37.28 -43.66
N ASP A 518 -1.45 36.14 -44.24
CA ASP A 518 -2.61 35.28 -43.97
C ASP A 518 -2.39 34.30 -42.80
N LYS A 519 -1.23 34.39 -42.14
CA LYS A 519 -0.82 33.50 -41.05
C LYS A 519 -0.61 34.28 -39.76
N THR A 520 -0.77 33.57 -38.65
CA THR A 520 -0.38 34.04 -37.32
C THR A 520 0.88 33.31 -36.88
N LEU A 521 1.94 34.04 -36.57
CA LEU A 521 3.17 33.51 -36.00
C LEU A 521 3.09 33.58 -34.48
N VAL A 522 3.18 32.42 -33.82
CA VAL A 522 3.26 32.32 -32.36
C VAL A 522 4.68 31.93 -31.99
N THR A 523 5.36 32.75 -31.23
CA THR A 523 6.71 32.45 -30.70
C THR A 523 6.57 31.95 -29.29
N LEU A 524 7.05 30.71 -29.06
CA LEU A 524 7.07 30.05 -27.76
C LEU A 524 8.48 30.01 -27.21
N SER A 525 8.63 30.19 -25.90
CA SER A 525 9.88 29.92 -25.20
C SER A 525 9.69 28.83 -24.13
N LYS A 526 10.70 27.98 -23.98
CA LYS A 526 10.78 27.00 -22.89
C LYS A 526 11.47 27.65 -21.69
N LYS A 527 10.79 27.84 -20.59
CA LYS A 527 11.31 28.40 -19.33
C LYS A 527 11.75 27.29 -18.37
N GLY A 528 11.03 26.18 -18.32
CA GLY A 528 11.39 25.00 -17.54
C GLY A 528 12.44 24.12 -18.22
N ARG A 529 13.00 23.16 -17.48
CA ARG A 529 14.01 22.25 -18.05
C ARG A 529 13.42 21.03 -18.73
N ILE A 530 12.25 20.55 -18.30
CA ILE A 530 11.57 19.37 -18.87
C ILE A 530 10.93 19.76 -20.20
N PRO A 531 11.28 19.11 -21.32
CA PRO A 531 10.59 19.30 -22.59
C PRO A 531 9.25 18.56 -22.57
N MET A 532 8.21 19.16 -23.19
CA MET A 532 6.90 18.53 -23.34
C MET A 532 6.34 18.80 -24.73
N PRO A 533 5.55 17.89 -25.32
CA PRO A 533 4.70 18.23 -26.46
C PRO A 533 3.70 19.32 -26.04
N LEU A 534 3.32 20.18 -26.97
CA LEU A 534 2.43 21.31 -26.70
C LEU A 534 1.27 21.31 -27.68
N ASP A 535 0.06 21.42 -27.16
CA ASP A 535 -1.14 21.70 -27.93
C ASP A 535 -1.43 23.20 -27.88
N LEU A 536 -1.63 23.82 -29.05
CA LEU A 536 -2.04 25.19 -29.17
C LEU A 536 -3.53 25.27 -29.54
N ILE A 537 -4.32 25.91 -28.69
CA ILE A 537 -5.73 26.15 -28.93
C ILE A 537 -5.88 27.55 -29.46
N VAL A 538 -6.44 27.70 -30.67
CA VAL A 538 -6.81 28.96 -31.24
C VAL A 538 -8.31 29.18 -31.01
N ILE A 539 -8.64 30.24 -30.27
CA ILE A 539 -10.03 30.64 -30.06
C ILE A 539 -10.29 31.82 -30.99
N PRO A 540 -11.03 31.63 -32.10
CA PRO A 540 -11.37 32.73 -32.96
C PRO A 540 -12.29 33.70 -32.23
N ASN A 541 -12.05 35.01 -32.40
CA ASN A 541 -12.96 36.02 -31.92
C ASN A 541 -14.27 35.90 -32.72
N GLY A 542 -15.32 35.37 -32.08
CA GLY A 542 -16.65 35.23 -32.64
C GLY A 542 -17.67 35.82 -31.72
#